data_5ddf00d530c2c35eb1003f0fa98d4eaa
#
_entry.id   5ddf00d530c2c35eb1003f0fa98d4eaa
#
_cell.length_a   1.000
_cell.length_b   1.000
_cell.length_c   1.000
_cell.angle_alpha   90.00
_cell.angle_beta   90.00
_cell.angle_gamma   90.00
#
_symmetry.space_group_name_H-M   'P 1'
#
loop_
_entity.id
_entity.type
_entity.pdbx_description
1 polymer ?
#
loop_
_entity_poly.entity_id
_entity_poly.type
_entity_poly.pdbx_seq_one_letter_code
_entity_poly.pdbx_strand_id
1 'polypeptide(L)'
;MSPSFKHNCTNDHYVVEWASKQAAKADYIVTHYGDRFDIKFLQSRLLYHGLDPLPLPKCLDTWKMSRSTLKLHSNRLASIAAFIGAGNKTPLSGPIWIRAMSGHVPSINYVVKHCEQDVLVLEAVYNKLRRLDGCHPNVQVFYGKPDGCPRCGSEHLESKGYRATQLYVYQKF
;
A
#
# COMPACT_ATOMS: atom_id res chain seq x y z
N MET A 1 -4.81 22.49 0.71
CA MET A 1 -6.27 22.24 0.58
C MET A 1 -6.71 22.55 -0.83
N SER A 2 -7.52 21.68 -1.42
CA SER A 2 -8.10 21.97 -2.73
C SER A 2 -9.07 23.15 -2.66
N PRO A 3 -9.26 23.91 -3.76
CA PRO A 3 -10.25 25.00 -3.80
C PRO A 3 -11.66 24.53 -3.45
N SER A 4 -12.06 23.34 -3.89
CA SER A 4 -13.37 22.75 -3.61
C SER A 4 -13.60 22.47 -2.11
N PHE A 5 -12.55 22.07 -1.37
CA PHE A 5 -12.65 21.82 0.06
C PHE A 5 -12.89 23.10 0.88
N LYS A 6 -12.42 24.27 0.42
CA LYS A 6 -12.64 25.55 1.10
C LYS A 6 -14.11 25.97 1.12
N HIS A 7 -14.86 25.56 0.10
CA HIS A 7 -16.28 25.89 -0.04
C HIS A 7 -17.21 24.78 0.46
N ASN A 8 -16.76 23.52 0.39
CA ASN A 8 -17.50 22.37 0.85
C ASN A 8 -16.54 21.28 1.35
N CYS A 9 -16.38 21.18 2.66
CA CYS A 9 -15.48 20.21 3.29
C CYS A 9 -15.90 18.75 3.12
N THR A 10 -17.11 18.48 2.61
CA THR A 10 -17.57 17.13 2.28
C THR A 10 -17.33 16.75 0.82
N ASN A 11 -16.91 17.69 -0.02
CA ASN A 11 -16.62 17.44 -1.42
C ASN A 11 -15.18 16.94 -1.59
N ASP A 12 -15.03 15.64 -1.80
CA ASP A 12 -13.76 14.95 -1.99
C ASP A 12 -13.41 14.69 -3.47
N HIS A 13 -14.20 15.20 -4.43
CA HIS A 13 -14.02 14.95 -5.87
C HIS A 13 -12.56 15.15 -6.32
N TYR A 14 -11.97 16.30 -6.01
CA TYR A 14 -10.61 16.61 -6.40
C TYR A 14 -9.57 15.64 -5.83
N VAL A 15 -9.73 15.26 -4.56
CA VAL A 15 -8.80 14.33 -3.88
C VAL A 15 -8.90 12.94 -4.49
N VAL A 16 -10.12 12.48 -4.77
CA VAL A 16 -10.40 11.18 -5.39
C VAL A 16 -9.83 11.11 -6.81
N GLU A 17 -10.07 12.13 -7.62
CA GLU A 17 -9.50 12.22 -8.97
C GLU A 17 -7.96 12.25 -8.94
N TRP A 18 -7.38 13.07 -8.06
CA TRP A 18 -5.94 13.15 -7.90
C TRP A 18 -5.35 11.79 -7.47
N ALA A 19 -5.94 11.13 -6.48
CA ALA A 19 -5.49 9.82 -5.99
C ALA A 19 -5.52 8.76 -7.11
N SER A 20 -6.59 8.73 -7.91
CA SER A 20 -6.69 7.84 -9.07
C SER A 20 -5.59 8.10 -10.10
N LYS A 21 -5.33 9.38 -10.43
CA LYS A 21 -4.26 9.77 -11.36
C LYS A 21 -2.86 9.40 -10.84
N GLN A 22 -2.62 9.45 -9.52
CA GLN A 22 -1.35 8.98 -8.96
C GLN A 22 -1.25 7.46 -8.99
N ALA A 23 -2.32 6.75 -8.62
CA ALA A 23 -2.35 5.29 -8.67
C ALA A 23 -2.11 4.75 -10.09
N ALA A 24 -2.63 5.43 -11.12
CA ALA A 24 -2.43 5.06 -12.52
C ALA A 24 -0.97 5.13 -13.01
N LYS A 25 -0.10 5.84 -12.29
CA LYS A 25 1.35 5.94 -12.61
C LYS A 25 2.18 4.82 -11.98
N ALA A 26 1.59 4.05 -11.08
CA ALA A 26 2.29 3.03 -10.31
C ALA A 26 2.15 1.65 -10.95
N ASP A 27 3.23 0.88 -11.02
CA ASP A 27 3.21 -0.53 -11.41
C ASP A 27 2.66 -1.40 -10.27
N TYR A 28 2.96 -1.01 -9.04
CA TYR A 28 2.49 -1.66 -7.80
C TYR A 28 2.07 -0.62 -6.78
N ILE A 29 1.02 -0.94 -6.02
CA ILE A 29 0.61 -0.17 -4.83
C ILE A 29 0.85 -1.04 -3.61
N VAL A 30 1.62 -0.54 -2.66
CA VAL A 30 1.80 -1.20 -1.36
C VAL A 30 0.74 -0.69 -0.39
N THR A 31 0.04 -1.60 0.25
CA THR A 31 -1.03 -1.28 1.18
C THR A 31 -0.94 -2.11 2.46
N HIS A 32 -1.79 -1.78 3.43
CA HIS A 32 -2.06 -2.63 4.59
C HIS A 32 -3.58 -2.82 4.73
N TYR A 33 -4.09 -4.00 4.35
CA TYR A 33 -5.52 -4.30 4.24
C TYR A 33 -6.24 -3.53 3.12
N GLY A 34 -5.47 -2.94 2.19
CA GLY A 34 -5.98 -2.06 1.16
C GLY A 34 -6.88 -2.73 0.13
N ASP A 35 -6.60 -3.98 -0.23
CA ASP A 35 -7.46 -4.76 -1.13
C ASP A 35 -8.90 -4.90 -0.61
N ARG A 36 -9.08 -4.84 0.70
CA ARG A 36 -10.38 -4.99 1.33
C ARG A 36 -11.02 -3.67 1.73
N PHE A 37 -10.22 -2.61 1.90
CA PHE A 37 -10.72 -1.32 2.35
C PHE A 37 -10.36 -0.18 1.39
N ASP A 38 -9.09 0.26 1.35
CA ASP A 38 -8.69 1.50 0.67
C ASP A 38 -9.01 1.50 -0.83
N ILE A 39 -8.69 0.41 -1.52
CA ILE A 39 -8.93 0.28 -2.96
C ILE A 39 -10.43 0.27 -3.26
N LYS A 40 -11.22 -0.46 -2.47
CA LYS A 40 -12.68 -0.50 -2.65
C LYS A 40 -13.34 0.82 -2.30
N PHE A 41 -12.85 1.49 -1.27
CA PHE A 41 -13.34 2.81 -0.90
C PHE A 41 -13.09 3.82 -2.01
N LEU A 42 -11.85 3.89 -2.52
CA LEU A 42 -11.50 4.78 -3.63
C LEU A 42 -12.34 4.48 -4.87
N GLN A 43 -12.51 3.19 -5.21
CA GLN A 43 -13.36 2.76 -6.34
C GLN A 43 -14.81 3.23 -6.18
N SER A 44 -15.37 3.12 -4.97
CA SER A 44 -16.73 3.58 -4.68
C SER A 44 -16.87 5.10 -4.82
N ARG A 45 -15.84 5.85 -4.40
CA ARG A 45 -15.83 7.31 -4.54
C ARG A 45 -15.67 7.75 -5.99
N LEU A 46 -14.86 7.05 -6.79
CA LEU A 46 -14.74 7.30 -8.23
C LEU A 46 -16.09 7.12 -8.92
N LEU A 47 -16.77 6.00 -8.65
CA LEU A 47 -18.09 5.72 -9.20
C LEU A 47 -19.12 6.79 -8.78
N TYR A 48 -19.11 7.20 -7.49
CA TYR A 48 -20.01 8.24 -6.99
C TYR A 48 -19.85 9.57 -7.74
N HIS A 49 -18.61 9.92 -8.12
CA HIS A 49 -18.30 11.14 -8.85
C HIS A 49 -18.38 11.02 -10.37
N GLY A 50 -18.78 9.85 -10.90
CA GLY A 50 -18.83 9.61 -12.35
C GLY A 50 -17.45 9.61 -13.02
N LEU A 51 -16.40 9.33 -12.25
CA LEU A 51 -15.02 9.22 -12.74
C LEU A 51 -14.73 7.80 -13.22
N ASP A 52 -13.72 7.67 -14.08
CA ASP A 52 -13.27 6.38 -14.58
C ASP A 52 -12.82 5.45 -13.43
N PRO A 53 -13.05 4.14 -13.55
CA PRO A 53 -12.58 3.16 -12.58
C PRO A 53 -11.08 3.27 -12.35
N LEU A 54 -10.64 2.98 -11.13
CA LEU A 54 -9.22 2.89 -10.83
C LEU A 54 -8.57 1.85 -11.74
N PRO A 55 -7.57 2.21 -12.58
CA PRO A 55 -6.76 1.22 -13.24
C PRO A 55 -6.10 0.40 -12.13
N LEU A 56 -6.34 -0.92 -12.12
CA LEU A 56 -5.91 -1.80 -11.03
C LEU A 56 -4.42 -2.13 -11.18
N PRO A 57 -3.49 -1.34 -10.63
CA PRO A 57 -2.13 -1.81 -10.45
C PRO A 57 -2.13 -3.01 -9.51
N LYS A 58 -1.15 -3.87 -9.60
CA LYS A 58 -1.03 -4.98 -8.66
C LYS A 58 -0.86 -4.44 -7.24
N CYS A 59 -1.73 -4.87 -6.33
CA CYS A 59 -1.67 -4.48 -4.93
C CYS A 59 -0.81 -5.47 -4.15
N LEU A 60 0.19 -4.96 -3.42
CA LEU A 60 1.03 -5.70 -2.50
C LEU A 60 0.55 -5.41 -1.08
N ASP A 61 -0.29 -6.30 -0.54
CA ASP A 61 -0.94 -6.09 0.75
C ASP A 61 -0.14 -6.71 1.89
N THR A 62 0.51 -5.88 2.70
CA THR A 62 1.33 -6.29 3.84
C THR A 62 0.55 -7.04 4.92
N TRP A 63 -0.77 -6.82 5.03
CA TRP A 63 -1.63 -7.63 5.90
C TRP A 63 -1.71 -9.08 5.42
N LYS A 64 -1.86 -9.30 4.11
CA LYS A 64 -1.84 -10.65 3.52
C LYS A 64 -0.47 -11.30 3.67
N MET A 65 0.61 -10.54 3.39
CA MET A 65 1.99 -11.02 3.58
C MET A 65 2.21 -11.47 5.02
N SER A 66 1.84 -10.64 6.01
CA SER A 66 1.98 -11.00 7.42
C SER A 66 1.20 -12.27 7.78
N ARG A 67 -0.06 -12.36 7.34
CA ARG A 67 -0.91 -13.53 7.63
C ARG A 67 -0.41 -14.84 7.03
N SER A 68 0.20 -14.78 5.85
CA SER A 68 0.71 -15.96 5.16
C SER A 68 2.07 -16.41 5.67
N THR A 69 2.87 -15.51 6.23
CA THR A 69 4.27 -15.79 6.57
C THR A 69 4.58 -15.80 8.07
N LEU A 70 3.73 -15.14 8.88
CA LEU A 70 3.93 -15.00 10.32
C LEU A 70 2.71 -15.51 11.10
N LYS A 71 2.95 -15.97 12.32
CA LYS A 71 1.90 -16.32 13.27
C LYS A 71 1.90 -15.31 14.41
N LEU A 72 1.12 -14.25 14.26
CA LEU A 72 1.01 -13.17 15.23
C LEU A 72 -0.39 -13.17 15.88
N HIS A 73 -0.48 -12.66 17.11
CA HIS A 73 -1.76 -12.45 17.78
C HIS A 73 -2.61 -11.35 17.13
N SER A 74 -1.98 -10.43 16.41
CA SER A 74 -2.63 -9.35 15.67
C SER A 74 -1.85 -9.00 14.42
N ASN A 75 -2.57 -8.85 13.29
CA ASN A 75 -1.99 -8.40 12.02
C ASN A 75 -2.32 -6.92 11.74
N ARG A 76 -2.62 -6.11 12.74
CA ARG A 76 -2.71 -4.65 12.59
C ARG A 76 -1.33 -4.07 12.30
N LEU A 77 -1.25 -3.04 11.47
CA LEU A 77 0.02 -2.42 11.09
C LEU A 77 0.87 -2.03 12.31
N ALA A 78 0.24 -1.43 13.33
CA ALA A 78 0.93 -1.09 14.58
C ALA A 78 1.51 -2.31 15.31
N SER A 79 0.78 -3.44 15.33
CA SER A 79 1.23 -4.66 16.00
C SER A 79 2.41 -5.31 15.26
N ILE A 80 2.36 -5.32 13.93
CA ILE A 80 3.45 -5.83 13.09
C ILE A 80 4.67 -4.91 13.24
N ALA A 81 4.49 -3.61 13.14
CA ALA A 81 5.56 -2.62 13.27
C ALA A 81 6.31 -2.75 14.61
N ALA A 82 5.56 -2.86 15.71
CA ALA A 82 6.13 -3.09 17.04
C ALA A 82 6.91 -4.40 17.12
N PHE A 83 6.35 -5.49 16.57
CA PHE A 83 6.99 -6.81 16.58
C PHE A 83 8.33 -6.84 15.84
N ILE A 84 8.41 -6.14 14.69
CA ILE A 84 9.65 -6.12 13.87
C ILE A 84 10.56 -4.92 14.14
N GLY A 85 10.21 -4.07 15.10
CA GLY A 85 10.99 -2.85 15.42
C GLY A 85 10.99 -1.82 14.30
N ALA A 86 9.88 -1.70 13.56
CA ALA A 86 9.76 -0.78 12.41
C ALA A 86 9.23 0.62 12.77
N GLY A 87 9.32 1.00 14.03
CA GLY A 87 8.85 2.30 14.54
C GLY A 87 7.44 2.22 15.14
N ASN A 88 6.98 3.36 15.62
CA ASN A 88 5.69 3.50 16.29
C ASN A 88 4.76 4.40 15.48
N LYS A 89 3.47 4.07 15.52
CA LYS A 89 2.41 4.96 15.02
C LYS A 89 2.15 6.09 16.00
N THR A 90 1.85 7.27 15.48
CA THR A 90 1.35 8.38 16.29
C THR A 90 -0.10 8.11 16.72
N PRO A 91 -0.50 8.44 17.94
CA PRO A 91 -1.88 8.26 18.37
C PRO A 91 -2.80 9.24 17.62
N LEU A 92 -3.95 8.76 17.18
CA LEU A 92 -4.96 9.59 16.54
C LEU A 92 -6.33 9.34 17.20
N SER A 93 -6.84 10.36 17.88
CA SER A 93 -8.11 10.28 18.63
C SER A 93 -9.31 10.69 17.78
N GLY A 94 -10.50 10.14 18.12
CA GLY A 94 -11.75 10.48 17.44
C GLY A 94 -12.05 11.98 17.38
N PRO A 95 -11.87 12.76 18.48
CA PRO A 95 -12.08 14.21 18.44
C PRO A 95 -11.22 14.97 17.43
N ILE A 96 -10.00 14.51 17.15
CA ILE A 96 -9.13 15.12 16.13
C ILE A 96 -9.73 14.87 14.74
N TRP A 97 -10.21 13.65 14.46
CA TRP A 97 -10.89 13.32 13.21
C TRP A 97 -12.12 14.19 12.99
N ILE A 98 -12.99 14.33 14.01
CA ILE A 98 -14.22 15.14 13.92
C ILE A 98 -13.88 16.60 13.60
N ARG A 99 -12.89 17.19 14.26
CA ARG A 99 -12.44 18.56 13.96
C ARG A 99 -11.83 18.69 12.57
N ALA A 100 -11.05 17.71 12.13
CA ALA A 100 -10.50 17.71 10.78
C ALA A 100 -11.60 17.66 9.72
N MET A 101 -12.63 16.83 9.92
CA MET A 101 -13.80 16.75 9.02
C MET A 101 -14.59 18.06 8.97
N SER A 102 -14.63 18.83 10.04
CA SER A 102 -15.25 20.17 10.08
C SER A 102 -14.34 21.29 9.53
N GLY A 103 -13.20 20.96 8.94
CA GLY A 103 -12.32 21.95 8.31
C GLY A 103 -11.34 22.64 9.26
N HIS A 104 -11.18 22.16 10.51
CA HIS A 104 -10.22 22.76 11.46
C HIS A 104 -8.77 22.47 11.03
N VAL A 105 -8.11 23.52 10.51
CA VAL A 105 -6.77 23.43 9.89
C VAL A 105 -5.70 22.74 10.76
N PRO A 106 -5.55 23.07 12.07
CA PRO A 106 -4.57 22.38 12.91
C PRO A 106 -4.81 20.86 13.00
N SER A 107 -6.09 20.43 13.08
CA SER A 107 -6.43 19.01 13.11
C SER A 107 -6.17 18.34 11.76
N ILE A 108 -6.43 19.01 10.65
CA ILE A 108 -6.09 18.50 9.30
C ILE A 108 -4.58 18.30 9.20
N ASN A 109 -3.78 19.28 9.59
CA ASN A 109 -2.32 19.18 9.55
C ASN A 109 -1.80 18.03 10.44
N TYR A 110 -2.43 17.80 11.59
CA TYR A 110 -2.09 16.65 12.45
C TYR A 110 -2.41 15.32 11.77
N VAL A 111 -3.58 15.20 11.15
CA VAL A 111 -4.00 14.00 10.40
C VAL A 111 -3.05 13.74 9.23
N VAL A 112 -2.66 14.78 8.47
CA VAL A 112 -1.70 14.64 7.37
C VAL A 112 -0.37 14.07 7.87
N LYS A 113 0.21 14.65 8.93
CA LYS A 113 1.45 14.15 9.53
C LYS A 113 1.32 12.71 10.04
N HIS A 114 0.16 12.37 10.60
CA HIS A 114 -0.13 10.99 11.02
C HIS A 114 -0.13 10.03 9.83
N CYS A 115 -0.78 10.39 8.71
CA CYS A 115 -0.80 9.60 7.49
C CYS A 115 0.61 9.46 6.87
N GLU A 116 1.41 10.54 6.85
CA GLU A 116 2.80 10.49 6.41
C GLU A 116 3.62 9.49 7.24
N GLN A 117 3.47 9.53 8.57
CA GLN A 117 4.14 8.58 9.46
C GLN A 117 3.68 7.14 9.23
N ASP A 118 2.38 6.93 8.99
CA ASP A 118 1.84 5.60 8.68
C ASP A 118 2.43 5.02 7.38
N VAL A 119 2.68 5.86 6.37
CA VAL A 119 3.33 5.46 5.12
C VAL A 119 4.78 5.01 5.38
N LEU A 120 5.55 5.76 6.18
CA LEU A 120 6.93 5.38 6.53
C LEU A 120 6.98 4.05 7.32
N VAL A 121 6.04 3.85 8.25
CA VAL A 121 5.91 2.59 8.98
C VAL A 121 5.53 1.45 8.04
N LEU A 122 4.60 1.69 7.11
CA LEU A 122 4.19 0.71 6.10
C LEU A 122 5.36 0.30 5.20
N GLU A 123 6.17 1.26 4.75
CA GLU A 123 7.37 1.00 3.95
C GLU A 123 8.38 0.13 4.71
N ALA A 124 8.64 0.44 5.97
CA ALA A 124 9.54 -0.33 6.80
C ALA A 124 9.04 -1.77 7.03
N VAL A 125 7.74 -1.94 7.28
CA VAL A 125 7.06 -3.24 7.39
C VAL A 125 7.16 -4.02 6.07
N TYR A 126 6.82 -3.39 4.95
CA TYR A 126 6.91 -4.00 3.63
C TYR A 126 8.33 -4.49 3.32
N ASN A 127 9.36 -3.67 3.56
CA ASN A 127 10.76 -4.02 3.30
C ASN A 127 11.23 -5.24 4.10
N LYS A 128 10.66 -5.48 5.27
CA LYS A 128 10.92 -6.69 6.08
C LYS A 128 10.14 -7.90 5.57
N LEU A 129 8.84 -7.74 5.33
CA LEU A 129 7.95 -8.84 4.96
C LEU A 129 8.16 -9.35 3.53
N ARG A 130 8.49 -8.50 2.57
CA ARG A 130 8.70 -8.92 1.16
C ARG A 130 9.71 -10.04 0.99
N ARG A 131 10.70 -10.13 1.88
CA ARG A 131 11.72 -11.20 1.87
C ARG A 131 11.17 -12.57 2.26
N LEU A 132 10.06 -12.59 2.97
CA LEU A 132 9.40 -13.81 3.43
C LEU A 132 8.31 -14.27 2.46
N ASP A 133 7.77 -13.35 1.64
CA ASP A 133 6.66 -13.64 0.73
C ASP A 133 7.15 -14.42 -0.51
N GLY A 134 6.73 -15.68 -0.61
CA GLY A 134 7.06 -16.56 -1.74
C GLY A 134 6.37 -16.17 -3.06
N CYS A 135 5.33 -15.35 -2.99
CA CYS A 135 4.56 -14.89 -4.15
C CYS A 135 4.89 -13.44 -4.54
N HIS A 136 5.90 -12.84 -3.89
CA HIS A 136 6.31 -11.47 -4.20
C HIS A 136 6.81 -11.38 -5.64
N PRO A 137 6.37 -10.38 -6.42
CA PRO A 137 6.84 -10.16 -7.79
C PRO A 137 8.34 -9.86 -7.81
N ASN A 138 9.00 -10.25 -8.91
CA ASN A 138 10.41 -9.93 -9.11
C ASN A 138 10.57 -8.44 -9.42
N VAL A 139 10.77 -7.61 -8.41
CA VAL A 139 11.00 -6.16 -8.58
C VAL A 139 12.37 -5.85 -9.17
N GLN A 140 13.30 -6.82 -9.24
CA GLN A 140 14.61 -6.61 -9.87
C GLN A 140 14.50 -6.32 -11.37
N VAL A 141 13.40 -6.74 -11.99
CA VAL A 141 13.08 -6.37 -13.37
C VAL A 141 13.12 -4.85 -13.59
N PHE A 142 12.58 -4.07 -12.62
CA PHE A 142 12.57 -2.61 -12.70
C PHE A 142 13.94 -1.96 -12.48
N TYR A 143 14.87 -2.70 -11.87
CA TYR A 143 16.26 -2.25 -11.69
C TYR A 143 17.19 -2.76 -12.79
N GLY A 144 16.67 -3.28 -13.90
CA GLY A 144 17.46 -3.80 -15.01
C GLY A 144 18.20 -5.10 -14.69
N LYS A 145 17.79 -5.82 -13.66
CA LYS A 145 18.37 -7.10 -13.22
C LYS A 145 17.31 -8.23 -13.24
N PRO A 146 16.74 -8.57 -14.41
CA PRO A 146 15.65 -9.53 -14.51
C PRO A 146 16.03 -10.93 -14.01
N ASP A 147 17.31 -11.27 -14.12
CA ASP A 147 17.86 -12.58 -13.71
C ASP A 147 18.24 -12.64 -12.21
N GLY A 148 18.12 -11.53 -11.50
CA GLY A 148 18.39 -11.48 -10.06
C GLY A 148 17.32 -12.18 -9.21
N CYS A 149 17.73 -12.66 -8.02
CA CYS A 149 16.82 -13.26 -7.07
C CYS A 149 15.66 -12.31 -6.72
N PRO A 150 14.38 -12.69 -6.92
CA PRO A 150 13.24 -11.82 -6.60
C PRO A 150 13.17 -11.40 -5.14
N ARG A 151 13.81 -12.14 -4.23
CA ARG A 151 13.82 -11.87 -2.79
C ARG A 151 14.94 -10.96 -2.32
N CYS A 152 16.17 -11.19 -2.78
CA CYS A 152 17.36 -10.48 -2.28
C CYS A 152 18.19 -9.78 -3.36
N GLY A 153 17.87 -9.99 -4.65
CA GLY A 153 18.61 -9.41 -5.77
C GLY A 153 19.94 -10.09 -6.08
N SER A 154 20.30 -11.20 -5.43
CA SER A 154 21.53 -11.95 -5.73
C SER A 154 21.53 -12.43 -7.17
N GLU A 155 22.68 -12.35 -7.82
CA GLU A 155 22.93 -12.88 -9.16
C GLU A 155 23.39 -14.35 -9.11
N HIS A 156 23.72 -14.86 -7.91
CA HIS A 156 24.08 -16.27 -7.70
C HIS A 156 22.80 -17.11 -7.53
N LEU A 157 22.32 -17.65 -8.65
CA LEU A 157 21.11 -18.47 -8.71
C LEU A 157 21.42 -19.83 -9.30
N GLU A 158 20.87 -20.89 -8.72
CA GLU A 158 20.86 -22.22 -9.30
C GLU A 158 19.51 -22.48 -9.98
N SER A 159 19.52 -22.81 -11.26
CA SER A 159 18.30 -23.18 -11.98
C SER A 159 17.82 -24.56 -11.55
N LYS A 160 16.55 -24.65 -11.12
CA LYS A 160 15.86 -25.91 -10.77
C LYS A 160 14.83 -26.31 -11.84
N GLY A 161 15.06 -25.89 -13.08
CA GLY A 161 14.20 -26.20 -14.22
C GLY A 161 13.05 -25.20 -14.37
N TYR A 162 12.02 -25.64 -15.10
CA TYR A 162 10.91 -24.76 -15.48
C TYR A 162 9.56 -25.29 -14.96
N ARG A 163 8.62 -24.39 -14.76
CA ARG A 163 7.21 -24.71 -14.54
C ARG A 163 6.39 -24.06 -15.64
N ALA A 164 5.71 -24.87 -16.44
CA ALA A 164 4.77 -24.38 -17.45
C ALA A 164 3.37 -24.27 -16.85
N THR A 165 2.64 -23.25 -17.26
CA THR A 165 1.19 -23.07 -17.07
C THR A 165 0.57 -22.88 -18.47
N GLN A 166 -0.75 -22.79 -18.57
CA GLN A 166 -1.41 -22.55 -19.87
C GLN A 166 -1.00 -21.23 -20.55
N LEU A 167 -0.54 -20.24 -19.76
CA LEU A 167 -0.24 -18.90 -20.25
C LEU A 167 1.25 -18.53 -20.17
N TYR A 168 2.01 -19.13 -19.24
CA TYR A 168 3.37 -18.72 -18.94
C TYR A 168 4.29 -19.92 -18.63
N VAL A 169 5.57 -19.74 -18.94
CA VAL A 169 6.65 -20.62 -18.48
C VAL A 169 7.48 -19.85 -17.46
N TYR A 170 7.64 -20.41 -16.26
CA TYR A 170 8.43 -19.83 -15.18
C TYR A 170 9.70 -20.66 -14.98
N GLN A 171 10.86 -19.97 -14.91
CA GLN A 171 12.10 -20.59 -14.48
C GLN A 171 12.08 -20.68 -12.95
N LYS A 172 12.49 -21.84 -12.43
CA LYS A 172 12.67 -22.08 -10.98
C LYS A 172 14.14 -21.93 -10.61
N PHE A 173 14.38 -21.29 -9.52
CA PHE A 173 15.69 -21.12 -8.92
C PHE A 173 15.75 -21.74 -7.53
#